data_3ab68c972226c39e6a1dae2c51b0d493
#
_entry.id   3ab68c972226c39e6a1dae2c51b0d493
#
_cell.length_a   1.000
_cell.length_b   1.000
_cell.length_c   1.000
_cell.angle_alpha   90.00
_cell.angle_beta   90.00
_cell.angle_gamma   90.00
#
_symmetry.space_group_name_H-M   'P 1'
#
loop_
_entity.id
_entity.type
_entity.pdbx_description
1 polymer ?
#
loop_
_entity_poly.entity_id
_entity_poly.type
_entity_poly.pdbx_seq_one_letter_code
_entity_poly.pdbx_strand_id
1 'polypeptide(L)'
;MNRKIIKIDREKCNGCGACAAACHEGAIDMVDGKAVLTRENYCDGLGDCLPACPTGAITFEVREAPAYDEAAVLAAKKAKEVEPEHSSEKTAPLPCGCPGTKSRLIRHDTPSEPKKAAFSSGRLMQWPVQIKLVPVGAPYFENADLLIAADCSAYAYGNFHEDYIRGRITLIGCPKLDEGDYTEKLTAILSQNSIRTVTVTRMEVPCCGGIERAVNDAVKACGKNIPVSVHIIGTDGEILSVKCAQ
;
A
#
# COMPACT_ATOMS: atom_id res chain seq x y z
N MET A 1 -37.40 4.43 -16.99
CA MET A 1 -38.07 4.05 -15.74
C MET A 1 -37.55 4.88 -14.59
N ASN A 2 -38.38 5.19 -13.60
CA ASN A 2 -37.91 5.91 -12.41
C ASN A 2 -37.00 5.01 -11.60
N ARG A 3 -35.74 5.44 -11.38
CA ARG A 3 -34.78 4.73 -10.57
C ARG A 3 -33.84 5.68 -9.84
N LYS A 4 -33.19 5.15 -8.82
CA LYS A 4 -32.14 5.85 -8.05
C LYS A 4 -30.86 5.91 -8.89
N ILE A 5 -30.32 7.10 -9.07
CA ILE A 5 -29.10 7.35 -9.84
C ILE A 5 -28.29 8.45 -9.15
N ILE A 6 -27.00 8.53 -9.41
CA ILE A 6 -26.17 9.60 -8.86
C ILE A 6 -26.41 10.92 -9.62
N LYS A 7 -26.25 12.03 -8.86
CA LYS A 7 -26.18 13.39 -9.38
C LYS A 7 -24.90 14.03 -8.92
N ILE A 8 -24.18 14.66 -9.85
CA ILE A 8 -22.92 15.36 -9.57
C ILE A 8 -23.14 16.86 -9.68
N ASP A 9 -22.90 17.56 -8.58
CA ASP A 9 -22.92 19.02 -8.51
C ASP A 9 -21.58 19.57 -9.05
N ARG A 10 -21.63 20.15 -10.24
CA ARG A 10 -20.44 20.68 -10.92
C ARG A 10 -19.80 21.87 -10.19
N GLU A 11 -20.56 22.63 -9.41
CA GLU A 11 -20.04 23.78 -8.67
C GLU A 11 -19.22 23.31 -7.47
N LYS A 12 -19.68 22.26 -6.77
CA LYS A 12 -18.95 21.63 -5.65
C LYS A 12 -17.81 20.74 -6.09
N CYS A 13 -17.82 20.25 -7.33
CA CYS A 13 -16.78 19.38 -7.85
C CYS A 13 -15.46 20.14 -8.02
N ASN A 14 -14.37 19.66 -7.39
CA ASN A 14 -13.03 20.21 -7.54
C ASN A 14 -12.18 19.57 -8.64
N GLY A 15 -12.72 18.60 -9.37
CA GLY A 15 -12.04 17.94 -10.48
C GLY A 15 -11.01 16.89 -10.10
N CYS A 16 -11.00 16.38 -8.86
CA CYS A 16 -9.99 15.43 -8.38
C CYS A 16 -10.01 14.03 -9.03
N GLY A 17 -11.08 13.66 -9.73
CA GLY A 17 -11.21 12.38 -10.43
C GLY A 17 -11.47 11.16 -9.56
N ALA A 18 -11.46 11.28 -8.22
CA ALA A 18 -11.59 10.16 -7.30
C ALA A 18 -12.89 9.34 -7.52
N CYS A 19 -13.99 10.02 -7.83
CA CYS A 19 -15.27 9.35 -8.11
C CYS A 19 -15.29 8.58 -9.42
N ALA A 20 -14.57 9.05 -10.44
CA ALA A 20 -14.43 8.33 -11.71
C ALA A 20 -13.59 7.06 -11.52
N ALA A 21 -12.52 7.13 -10.71
CA ALA A 21 -11.71 5.98 -10.34
C ALA A 21 -12.46 4.97 -9.45
N ALA A 22 -13.36 5.43 -8.58
CA ALA A 22 -14.17 4.58 -7.70
C ALA A 22 -15.41 4.00 -8.38
N CYS A 23 -15.76 4.45 -9.60
CA CYS A 23 -16.90 3.92 -10.34
C CYS A 23 -16.51 2.62 -11.05
N HIS A 24 -16.83 1.49 -10.44
CA HIS A 24 -16.52 0.16 -10.99
C HIS A 24 -17.18 -0.10 -12.34
N GLU A 25 -18.31 0.57 -12.62
CA GLU A 25 -19.09 0.40 -13.86
C GLU A 25 -18.65 1.36 -14.97
N GLY A 26 -17.77 2.33 -14.67
CA GLY A 26 -17.27 3.28 -15.64
C GLY A 26 -18.35 4.25 -16.17
N ALA A 27 -19.31 4.60 -15.33
CA ALA A 27 -20.40 5.52 -15.65
C ALA A 27 -19.99 7.00 -15.61
N ILE A 28 -18.90 7.33 -14.89
CA ILE A 28 -18.43 8.69 -14.65
C ILE A 28 -17.18 8.96 -15.47
N ASP A 29 -17.20 10.03 -16.25
CA ASP A 29 -16.02 10.53 -16.97
C ASP A 29 -15.66 11.94 -16.50
N MET A 30 -14.42 12.35 -16.76
CA MET A 30 -13.95 13.71 -16.52
C MET A 30 -14.12 14.55 -17.79
N VAL A 31 -14.95 15.56 -17.73
CA VAL A 31 -15.24 16.48 -18.83
C VAL A 31 -14.94 17.91 -18.39
N ASP A 32 -14.07 18.61 -19.11
CA ASP A 32 -13.61 19.97 -18.79
C ASP A 32 -13.12 20.12 -17.33
N GLY A 33 -12.38 19.12 -16.83
CA GLY A 33 -11.85 19.10 -15.48
C GLY A 33 -12.87 18.88 -14.37
N LYS A 34 -14.11 18.47 -14.69
CA LYS A 34 -15.17 18.16 -13.75
C LYS A 34 -15.72 16.76 -13.99
N ALA A 35 -16.12 16.08 -12.92
CA ALA A 35 -16.77 14.79 -13.04
C ALA A 35 -18.20 14.93 -13.60
N VAL A 36 -18.56 14.06 -14.52
CA VAL A 36 -19.90 14.05 -15.16
C VAL A 36 -20.36 12.59 -15.28
N LEU A 37 -21.63 12.33 -14.99
CA LEU A 37 -22.27 11.06 -15.29
C LEU A 37 -22.60 11.01 -16.79
N THR A 38 -21.72 10.39 -17.57
CA THR A 38 -21.85 10.35 -19.05
C THR A 38 -22.64 9.15 -19.54
N ARG A 39 -22.66 8.06 -18.77
CA ARG A 39 -23.36 6.82 -19.14
C ARG A 39 -24.35 6.44 -18.05
N GLU A 40 -25.55 6.96 -18.14
CA GLU A 40 -26.58 6.72 -17.14
C GLU A 40 -26.96 5.25 -17.00
N ASN A 41 -27.00 4.52 -18.14
CA ASN A 41 -27.27 3.08 -18.16
C ASN A 41 -26.15 2.21 -17.58
N TYR A 42 -24.96 2.77 -17.29
CA TYR A 42 -23.87 2.07 -16.61
C TYR A 42 -23.91 2.29 -15.10
N CYS A 43 -24.60 3.30 -14.60
CA CYS A 43 -24.71 3.55 -13.17
C CYS A 43 -25.68 2.53 -12.55
N ASP A 44 -25.21 1.69 -11.63
CA ASP A 44 -26.01 0.71 -10.89
C ASP A 44 -26.86 1.34 -9.76
N GLY A 45 -26.48 2.56 -9.31
CA GLY A 45 -27.15 3.27 -8.22
C GLY A 45 -26.72 2.80 -6.83
N LEU A 46 -25.65 1.99 -6.70
CA LEU A 46 -25.10 1.54 -5.40
C LEU A 46 -24.39 2.67 -4.66
N GLY A 47 -23.62 3.51 -5.39
CA GLY A 47 -23.07 4.74 -4.85
C GLY A 47 -21.69 4.65 -4.26
N ASP A 48 -20.85 3.72 -4.70
CA ASP A 48 -19.45 3.56 -4.30
C ASP A 48 -18.61 4.83 -4.55
N CYS A 49 -19.06 5.66 -5.49
CA CYS A 49 -18.46 6.95 -5.78
C CYS A 49 -18.74 8.04 -4.73
N LEU A 50 -19.77 7.90 -3.87
CA LEU A 50 -20.13 8.92 -2.88
C LEU A 50 -19.06 9.10 -1.80
N PRO A 51 -18.59 8.05 -1.12
CA PRO A 51 -17.55 8.19 -0.08
C PRO A 51 -16.19 8.60 -0.67
N ALA A 52 -15.98 8.37 -1.97
CA ALA A 52 -14.76 8.79 -2.65
C ALA A 52 -14.70 10.30 -2.96
N CYS A 53 -15.81 11.03 -2.84
CA CYS A 53 -15.86 12.45 -3.16
C CYS A 53 -15.48 13.32 -1.95
N PRO A 54 -14.28 13.97 -1.93
CA PRO A 54 -13.83 14.75 -0.77
C PRO A 54 -14.62 16.03 -0.56
N THR A 55 -15.35 16.51 -1.58
CA THR A 55 -16.15 17.74 -1.51
C THR A 55 -17.65 17.50 -1.30
N GLY A 56 -18.08 16.24 -1.24
CA GLY A 56 -19.49 15.90 -1.11
C GLY A 56 -20.34 16.36 -2.32
N ALA A 57 -19.73 16.48 -3.50
CA ALA A 57 -20.40 16.92 -4.71
C ALA A 57 -21.37 15.89 -5.31
N ILE A 58 -21.40 14.66 -4.79
CA ILE A 58 -22.20 13.56 -5.32
C ILE A 58 -23.35 13.25 -4.38
N THR A 59 -24.55 13.18 -4.91
CA THR A 59 -25.77 12.84 -4.19
C THR A 59 -26.59 11.84 -5.00
N PHE A 60 -27.58 11.22 -4.39
CA PHE A 60 -28.58 10.45 -5.10
C PHE A 60 -29.77 11.30 -5.52
N GLU A 61 -30.31 11.03 -6.69
CA GLU A 61 -31.64 11.49 -7.09
C GLU A 61 -32.46 10.32 -7.64
N VAL A 62 -33.78 10.41 -7.52
CA VAL A 62 -34.71 9.48 -8.16
C VAL A 62 -35.34 10.22 -9.35
N ARG A 63 -35.02 9.77 -10.54
CA ARG A 63 -35.56 10.34 -11.77
C ARG A 63 -35.74 9.29 -12.87
N GLU A 64 -36.38 9.68 -13.93
CA GLU A 64 -36.43 8.84 -15.10
C GLU A 64 -35.06 8.74 -15.75
N ALA A 65 -34.57 7.50 -15.86
CA ALA A 65 -33.28 7.17 -16.44
C ALA A 65 -33.34 5.81 -17.15
N PRO A 66 -32.43 5.56 -18.11
CA PRO A 66 -32.31 4.25 -18.77
C PRO A 66 -32.11 3.15 -17.74
N ALA A 67 -32.61 1.94 -18.04
CA ALA A 67 -32.32 0.78 -17.19
C ALA A 67 -30.83 0.52 -17.11
N TYR A 68 -30.37 -0.07 -15.99
CA TYR A 68 -28.99 -0.53 -15.87
C TYR A 68 -28.73 -1.66 -16.86
N ASP A 69 -27.63 -1.54 -17.60
CA ASP A 69 -27.26 -2.48 -18.67
C ASP A 69 -25.95 -3.18 -18.30
N GLU A 70 -26.08 -4.24 -17.51
CA GLU A 70 -24.96 -5.06 -17.09
C GLU A 70 -24.18 -5.66 -18.27
N ALA A 71 -24.88 -6.03 -19.35
CA ALA A 71 -24.26 -6.62 -20.52
C ALA A 71 -23.33 -5.62 -21.23
N ALA A 72 -23.79 -4.36 -21.37
CA ALA A 72 -22.98 -3.29 -21.94
C ALA A 72 -21.76 -2.95 -21.06
N VAL A 73 -21.92 -2.95 -19.74
CA VAL A 73 -20.83 -2.73 -18.79
C VAL A 73 -19.77 -3.83 -18.90
N LEU A 74 -20.18 -5.11 -18.91
CA LEU A 74 -19.26 -6.25 -19.06
C LEU A 74 -18.56 -6.24 -20.43
N ALA A 75 -19.25 -5.87 -21.49
CA ALA A 75 -18.66 -5.72 -22.82
C ALA A 75 -17.62 -4.60 -22.85
N ALA A 76 -17.90 -3.46 -22.22
CA ALA A 76 -16.96 -2.34 -22.12
C ALA A 76 -15.72 -2.67 -21.26
N LYS A 77 -15.88 -3.44 -20.17
CA LYS A 77 -14.77 -3.94 -19.36
C LYS A 77 -13.87 -4.87 -20.17
N LYS A 78 -14.45 -5.83 -20.89
CA LYS A 78 -13.70 -6.74 -21.78
C LYS A 78 -12.98 -6.01 -22.93
N ALA A 79 -13.61 -4.99 -23.51
CA ALA A 79 -13.00 -4.19 -24.56
C ALA A 79 -11.78 -3.41 -24.08
N LYS A 80 -11.77 -2.94 -22.83
CA LYS A 80 -10.60 -2.29 -22.19
C LYS A 80 -9.46 -3.26 -21.88
N GLU A 81 -9.74 -4.55 -21.73
CA GLU A 81 -8.72 -5.60 -21.51
C GLU A 81 -8.06 -6.06 -22.82
N VAL A 82 -8.62 -5.76 -23.97
CA VAL A 82 -8.19 -6.29 -25.29
C VAL A 82 -7.48 -5.25 -26.16
N GLU A 83 -7.42 -3.97 -25.81
CA GLU A 83 -6.63 -3.01 -26.58
C GLU A 83 -5.13 -3.21 -26.34
N PRO A 84 -4.37 -3.67 -27.37
CA PRO A 84 -2.92 -3.61 -27.33
C PRO A 84 -2.49 -2.14 -27.41
N GLU A 85 -1.70 -1.70 -26.47
CA GLU A 85 -1.06 -0.39 -26.49
C GLU A 85 -0.31 -0.18 -27.83
N HIS A 86 -0.84 0.63 -28.70
CA HIS A 86 -0.09 1.22 -29.80
C HIS A 86 -0.51 2.67 -30.00
N SER A 87 0.27 3.56 -29.42
CA SER A 87 0.86 4.72 -30.06
C SER A 87 1.48 5.63 -29.01
N SER A 88 2.78 5.74 -29.13
CA SER A 88 3.62 6.69 -28.43
C SER A 88 3.29 8.11 -28.89
N GLU A 89 2.66 8.90 -28.04
CA GLU A 89 2.87 10.34 -28.02
C GLU A 89 3.36 10.76 -26.64
N LYS A 90 4.57 11.30 -26.62
CA LYS A 90 5.26 11.82 -25.45
C LYS A 90 4.52 13.02 -24.91
N THR A 91 3.58 12.81 -23.99
CA THR A 91 3.16 13.86 -23.07
C THR A 91 4.00 13.75 -21.81
N ALA A 92 4.69 14.84 -21.49
CA ALA A 92 5.53 14.95 -20.31
C ALA A 92 4.74 14.53 -19.05
N PRO A 93 5.33 13.72 -18.16
CA PRO A 93 4.62 13.28 -16.95
C PRO A 93 4.40 14.49 -16.05
N LEU A 94 3.13 14.73 -15.70
CA LEU A 94 2.77 15.66 -14.62
C LEU A 94 3.47 15.22 -13.33
N PRO A 95 4.11 16.12 -12.56
CA PRO A 95 4.97 15.79 -11.43
C PRO A 95 4.17 15.54 -10.14
N CYS A 96 3.20 14.62 -10.17
CA CYS A 96 2.34 14.36 -9.02
C CYS A 96 2.06 12.86 -8.80
N GLY A 97 3.07 12.02 -8.98
CA GLY A 97 3.01 10.61 -8.62
C GLY A 97 4.10 10.29 -7.60
N CYS A 98 3.71 9.88 -6.38
CA CYS A 98 4.67 9.36 -5.41
C CYS A 98 5.44 8.19 -6.07
N PRO A 99 6.79 8.18 -6.10
CA PRO A 99 7.55 7.10 -6.73
C PRO A 99 7.18 5.69 -6.24
N GLY A 100 6.68 5.58 -4.99
CA GLY A 100 6.21 4.34 -4.39
C GLY A 100 4.90 3.77 -4.94
N THR A 101 4.16 4.54 -5.76
CA THR A 101 2.91 4.08 -6.40
C THR A 101 3.06 3.76 -7.89
N LYS A 102 4.27 3.95 -8.46
CA LYS A 102 4.51 3.61 -9.85
C LYS A 102 4.50 2.10 -10.04
N SER A 103 3.57 1.62 -10.83
CA SER A 103 3.51 0.25 -11.30
C SER A 103 4.67 -0.04 -12.25
N ARG A 104 5.41 -1.12 -12.04
CA ARG A 104 6.42 -1.61 -12.96
C ARG A 104 6.43 -3.13 -13.01
N LEU A 105 6.64 -3.69 -14.18
CA LEU A 105 6.87 -5.11 -14.35
C LEU A 105 8.35 -5.43 -14.08
N ILE A 106 8.62 -6.30 -13.13
CA ILE A 106 9.98 -6.81 -12.85
C ILE A 106 10.16 -8.09 -13.64
N ARG A 107 11.15 -8.13 -14.54
CA ARG A 107 11.49 -9.33 -15.31
C ARG A 107 12.80 -9.88 -14.77
N HIS A 108 12.80 -11.16 -14.44
CA HIS A 108 14.00 -11.90 -14.06
C HIS A 108 14.48 -12.66 -15.29
N ASP A 109 15.64 -12.31 -15.83
CA ASP A 109 16.17 -12.85 -17.10
C ASP A 109 16.80 -14.27 -16.99
N THR A 110 16.67 -14.92 -15.84
CA THR A 110 17.21 -16.28 -15.67
C THR A 110 16.06 -17.28 -15.51
N PRO A 111 15.93 -18.26 -16.44
CA PRO A 111 15.15 -19.45 -16.17
C PRO A 111 15.88 -20.26 -15.08
N SER A 112 15.51 -20.05 -13.83
CA SER A 112 15.92 -20.98 -12.79
C SER A 112 15.23 -22.30 -13.07
N GLU A 113 16.01 -23.34 -13.40
CA GLU A 113 15.49 -24.71 -13.34
C GLU A 113 14.77 -24.90 -12.00
N PRO A 114 13.60 -25.54 -11.99
CA PRO A 114 12.88 -25.79 -10.75
C PRO A 114 13.71 -26.77 -9.91
N LYS A 115 14.65 -26.24 -9.12
CA LYS A 115 15.19 -26.97 -7.98
C LYS A 115 13.96 -27.27 -7.13
N LYS A 116 13.66 -28.56 -6.91
CA LYS A 116 12.64 -29.00 -5.94
C LYS A 116 12.88 -28.20 -4.68
N ALA A 117 12.10 -27.14 -4.49
CA ALA A 117 12.20 -26.31 -3.31
C ALA A 117 11.86 -27.23 -2.14
N ALA A 118 12.84 -27.56 -1.32
CA ALA A 118 12.56 -28.05 0.01
C ALA A 118 11.63 -27.02 0.63
N PHE A 119 10.44 -27.44 1.04
CA PHE A 119 9.48 -26.57 1.71
C PHE A 119 10.20 -25.94 2.90
N SER A 120 10.60 -24.69 2.77
CA SER A 120 11.15 -23.91 3.89
C SER A 120 9.98 -23.67 4.82
N SER A 121 10.00 -24.28 6.00
CA SER A 121 9.03 -23.98 7.05
C SER A 121 9.16 -22.51 7.42
N GLY A 122 8.04 -21.83 7.68
CA GLY A 122 8.06 -20.46 8.17
C GLY A 122 8.96 -20.31 9.41
N ARG A 123 9.73 -19.23 9.49
CA ARG A 123 10.69 -18.96 10.59
C ARG A 123 10.12 -18.02 11.65
N LEU A 124 8.84 -17.68 11.54
CA LEU A 124 8.18 -16.78 12.49
C LEU A 124 8.12 -17.43 13.89
N MET A 125 8.50 -16.66 14.92
CA MET A 125 8.61 -17.15 16.28
C MET A 125 7.51 -16.60 17.22
N GLN A 126 6.72 -15.65 16.76
CA GLN A 126 5.64 -15.06 17.55
C GLN A 126 4.44 -14.64 16.69
N TRP A 127 3.33 -14.38 17.36
CA TRP A 127 2.12 -13.77 16.82
C TRP A 127 1.49 -12.86 17.89
N PRO A 128 0.91 -11.70 17.55
CA PRO A 128 0.82 -11.08 16.24
C PRO A 128 2.14 -10.47 15.74
N VAL A 129 2.21 -10.11 14.44
CA VAL A 129 3.39 -9.50 13.83
C VAL A 129 3.21 -7.99 13.57
N GLN A 130 1.98 -7.51 13.41
CA GLN A 130 1.70 -6.09 13.15
C GLN A 130 2.07 -5.23 14.36
N ILE A 131 2.86 -4.16 14.13
CA ILE A 131 3.31 -3.25 15.21
C ILE A 131 2.13 -2.76 16.04
N LYS A 132 1.03 -2.41 15.41
CA LYS A 132 -0.16 -1.89 16.10
C LYS A 132 -0.88 -2.92 16.97
N LEU A 133 -0.77 -4.21 16.65
CA LEU A 133 -1.48 -5.29 17.35
C LEU A 133 -0.64 -5.91 18.47
N VAL A 134 0.68 -5.88 18.39
CA VAL A 134 1.53 -6.55 19.37
C VAL A 134 1.44 -5.90 20.75
N PRO A 135 1.34 -6.67 21.86
CA PRO A 135 1.38 -6.13 23.21
C PRO A 135 2.76 -5.56 23.52
N VAL A 136 2.84 -4.43 24.23
CA VAL A 136 4.10 -3.75 24.55
C VAL A 136 5.01 -4.60 25.42
N GLY A 137 4.47 -5.27 26.43
CA GLY A 137 5.22 -6.08 27.41
C GLY A 137 5.11 -7.59 27.15
N ALA A 138 5.19 -8.04 25.90
CA ALA A 138 5.09 -9.46 25.58
C ALA A 138 6.36 -10.23 25.98
N PRO A 139 6.27 -11.45 26.54
CA PRO A 139 7.42 -12.21 27.05
C PRO A 139 8.47 -12.52 25.98
N TYR A 140 8.10 -12.60 24.71
CA TYR A 140 9.02 -12.86 23.61
C TYR A 140 9.97 -11.68 23.28
N PHE A 141 9.78 -10.51 23.88
CA PHE A 141 10.70 -9.40 23.75
C PHE A 141 11.92 -9.50 24.68
N GLU A 142 11.89 -10.38 25.67
CA GLU A 142 13.00 -10.52 26.61
C GLU A 142 14.25 -11.05 25.91
N ASN A 143 15.34 -10.28 25.97
CA ASN A 143 16.63 -10.55 25.30
C ASN A 143 16.50 -10.83 23.80
N ALA A 144 15.55 -10.16 23.13
CA ALA A 144 15.26 -10.38 21.71
C ALA A 144 16.16 -9.58 20.78
N ASP A 145 16.49 -10.17 19.63
CA ASP A 145 16.87 -9.45 18.43
C ASP A 145 15.57 -9.10 17.69
N LEU A 146 15.34 -7.82 17.46
CA LEU A 146 14.10 -7.33 16.89
C LEU A 146 14.28 -7.04 15.39
N LEU A 147 13.36 -7.53 14.59
CA LEU A 147 13.21 -7.15 13.19
C LEU A 147 11.99 -6.22 13.07
N ILE A 148 12.18 -5.04 12.51
CA ILE A 148 11.11 -4.11 12.15
C ILE A 148 11.10 -3.97 10.63
N ALA A 149 10.11 -4.55 9.98
CA ALA A 149 10.06 -4.66 8.53
C ALA A 149 8.90 -3.87 7.93
N ALA A 150 9.19 -3.14 6.85
CA ALA A 150 8.12 -2.62 6.01
C ALA A 150 7.37 -3.78 5.33
N ASP A 151 6.06 -3.74 5.26
CA ASP A 151 5.21 -4.82 4.75
C ASP A 151 5.68 -5.37 3.40
N CYS A 152 6.12 -4.52 2.49
CA CYS A 152 6.57 -4.93 1.16
C CYS A 152 7.91 -5.68 1.15
N SER A 153 8.73 -5.57 2.22
CA SER A 153 10.09 -6.12 2.26
C SER A 153 10.11 -7.64 2.10
N ALA A 154 9.19 -8.33 2.78
CA ALA A 154 9.10 -9.78 2.75
C ALA A 154 8.62 -10.34 1.41
N TYR A 155 7.91 -9.54 0.63
CA TYR A 155 7.45 -9.92 -0.70
C TYR A 155 8.48 -9.63 -1.78
N ALA A 156 9.32 -8.61 -1.58
CA ALA A 156 10.35 -8.24 -2.55
C ALA A 156 11.59 -9.15 -2.43
N TYR A 157 12.03 -9.45 -1.20
CA TYR A 157 13.24 -10.23 -0.94
C TYR A 157 12.94 -11.71 -0.79
N GLY A 158 13.41 -12.53 -1.76
CA GLY A 158 13.03 -13.94 -1.88
C GLY A 158 13.43 -14.85 -0.72
N ASN A 159 14.50 -14.55 0.05
CA ASN A 159 14.97 -15.38 1.16
C ASN A 159 14.65 -14.76 2.54
N PHE A 160 13.58 -13.97 2.63
CA PHE A 160 13.27 -13.14 3.79
C PHE A 160 13.15 -13.91 5.11
N HIS A 161 12.57 -15.12 5.08
CA HIS A 161 12.42 -15.94 6.27
C HIS A 161 13.77 -16.41 6.85
N GLU A 162 14.71 -16.80 5.99
CA GLU A 162 16.01 -17.30 6.44
C GLU A 162 16.95 -16.17 6.88
N ASP A 163 17.00 -15.07 6.14
CA ASP A 163 17.99 -14.01 6.36
C ASP A 163 17.53 -12.98 7.39
N TYR A 164 16.22 -12.74 7.48
CA TYR A 164 15.69 -11.69 8.34
C TYR A 164 14.81 -12.20 9.49
N ILE A 165 13.89 -13.12 9.27
CA ILE A 165 12.96 -13.58 10.32
C ILE A 165 13.63 -14.57 11.28
N ARG A 166 14.44 -15.47 10.77
CA ARG A 166 15.05 -16.53 11.58
C ARG A 166 15.81 -15.96 12.78
N GLY A 167 15.42 -16.38 13.98
CA GLY A 167 16.03 -15.96 15.25
C GLY A 167 15.70 -14.55 15.71
N ARG A 168 14.75 -13.86 15.06
CA ARG A 168 14.32 -12.52 15.43
C ARG A 168 12.82 -12.47 15.74
N ILE A 169 12.46 -11.60 16.66
CA ILE A 169 11.09 -11.21 16.90
C ILE A 169 10.71 -10.18 15.81
N THR A 170 9.69 -10.47 15.05
CA THR A 170 9.38 -9.74 13.82
C THR A 170 8.16 -8.85 14.00
N LEU A 171 8.31 -7.57 13.75
CA LEU A 171 7.24 -6.58 13.70
C LEU A 171 7.15 -6.00 12.30
N ILE A 172 5.93 -5.87 11.77
CA ILE A 172 5.71 -5.34 10.43
C ILE A 172 4.76 -4.15 10.46
N GLY A 173 4.84 -3.30 9.44
CA GLY A 173 3.93 -2.19 9.25
C GLY A 173 4.20 -1.41 7.97
N CYS A 174 3.21 -0.62 7.54
CA CYS A 174 3.31 0.24 6.38
C CYS A 174 3.08 1.71 6.78
N PRO A 175 4.12 2.56 6.84
CA PRO A 175 3.97 3.96 7.25
C PRO A 175 3.17 4.81 6.26
N LYS A 176 2.80 4.25 5.11
CA LYS A 176 1.94 4.90 4.11
C LYS A 176 0.46 4.57 4.29
N LEU A 177 0.16 3.33 4.72
CA LEU A 177 -1.22 2.82 4.83
C LEU A 177 -1.75 2.90 6.26
N ASP A 178 -0.89 2.74 7.25
CA ASP A 178 -1.29 2.80 8.65
C ASP A 178 -1.47 4.25 9.11
N GLU A 179 -2.53 4.49 9.86
CA GLU A 179 -2.77 5.79 10.48
C GLU A 179 -1.76 6.07 11.61
N GLY A 180 -1.24 7.30 11.66
CA GLY A 180 -0.27 7.75 12.65
C GLY A 180 1.14 7.25 12.35
N ASP A 181 2.02 7.38 13.35
CA ASP A 181 3.36 6.83 13.28
C ASP A 181 3.58 5.73 14.33
N TYR A 182 4.70 5.06 14.27
CA TYR A 182 5.02 3.95 15.17
C TYR A 182 5.90 4.37 16.35
N THR A 183 6.34 5.63 16.41
CA THR A 183 7.37 6.10 17.36
C THR A 183 6.97 5.84 18.81
N GLU A 184 5.76 6.21 19.20
CA GLU A 184 5.27 6.03 20.57
C GLU A 184 5.25 4.54 20.96
N LYS A 185 4.64 3.70 20.11
CA LYS A 185 4.53 2.26 20.34
C LYS A 185 5.88 1.58 20.41
N LEU A 186 6.79 1.91 19.49
CA LEU A 186 8.15 1.36 19.46
C LEU A 186 8.95 1.84 20.66
N THR A 187 8.84 3.11 21.06
CA THR A 187 9.47 3.65 22.27
C THR A 187 9.05 2.85 23.50
N ALA A 188 7.74 2.58 23.65
CA ALA A 188 7.23 1.79 24.75
C ALA A 188 7.80 0.36 24.76
N ILE A 189 7.85 -0.31 23.60
CA ILE A 189 8.43 -1.66 23.46
C ILE A 189 9.92 -1.64 23.83
N LEU A 190 10.71 -0.70 23.29
CA LEU A 190 12.15 -0.62 23.54
C LEU A 190 12.47 -0.24 24.97
N SER A 191 11.68 0.64 25.60
CA SER A 191 11.90 1.07 26.99
C SER A 191 11.60 -0.03 28.00
N GLN A 192 10.52 -0.80 27.80
CA GLN A 192 10.00 -1.75 28.77
C GLN A 192 10.64 -3.14 28.66
N ASN A 193 11.34 -3.45 27.57
CA ASN A 193 11.87 -4.80 27.31
C ASN A 193 13.38 -4.78 27.08
N SER A 194 14.05 -5.93 27.30
CA SER A 194 15.50 -6.11 27.10
C SER A 194 15.81 -6.44 25.63
N ILE A 195 15.69 -5.46 24.73
CA ILE A 195 16.03 -5.65 23.31
C ILE A 195 17.54 -5.56 23.11
N ARG A 196 18.12 -6.56 22.43
CA ARG A 196 19.57 -6.62 22.16
C ARG A 196 19.97 -5.82 20.94
N THR A 197 19.24 -6.02 19.83
CA THR A 197 19.50 -5.36 18.55
C THR A 197 18.21 -5.04 17.83
N VAL A 198 18.23 -4.05 16.95
CA VAL A 198 17.12 -3.74 16.04
C VAL A 198 17.62 -3.78 14.60
N THR A 199 17.02 -4.63 13.79
CA THR A 199 17.19 -4.65 12.34
C THR A 199 15.96 -4.05 11.69
N VAL A 200 16.14 -3.06 10.82
CA VAL A 200 15.07 -2.46 10.03
C VAL A 200 15.21 -2.91 8.59
N THR A 201 14.15 -3.43 7.99
CA THR A 201 14.10 -3.65 6.54
C THR A 201 13.07 -2.72 5.92
N ARG A 202 13.45 -2.00 4.88
CA ARG A 202 12.56 -1.13 4.14
C ARG A 202 12.86 -1.15 2.65
N MET A 203 11.85 -0.79 1.85
CA MET A 203 12.05 -0.61 0.43
C MET A 203 12.79 0.70 0.13
N GLU A 204 13.40 0.78 -1.05
CA GLU A 204 14.05 1.99 -1.58
C GLU A 204 13.10 3.17 -1.77
N VAL A 205 11.79 2.88 -1.89
CA VAL A 205 10.77 3.88 -2.18
C VAL A 205 10.57 4.87 -1.01
N PRO A 206 10.31 6.15 -1.29
CA PRO A 206 10.23 7.20 -0.26
C PRO A 206 9.19 6.96 0.84
N CYS A 207 8.07 6.30 0.50
CA CYS A 207 7.02 6.02 1.49
C CYS A 207 7.50 5.12 2.63
N CYS A 208 8.50 4.26 2.41
CA CYS A 208 9.05 3.40 3.45
C CYS A 208 10.03 4.11 4.40
N GLY A 209 10.49 5.33 4.08
CA GLY A 209 11.38 6.11 4.95
C GLY A 209 10.78 6.44 6.32
N GLY A 210 9.45 6.41 6.43
CA GLY A 210 8.75 6.64 7.70
C GLY A 210 9.06 5.60 8.77
N ILE A 211 9.23 4.31 8.40
CA ILE A 211 9.54 3.26 9.37
C ILE A 211 10.97 3.39 9.93
N GLU A 212 11.95 3.74 9.08
CA GLU A 212 13.32 4.03 9.52
C GLU A 212 13.36 5.21 10.50
N ARG A 213 12.60 6.28 10.20
CA ARG A 213 12.50 7.45 11.06
C ARG A 213 11.88 7.10 12.40
N ALA A 214 10.74 6.41 12.41
CA ALA A 214 10.06 6.01 13.64
C ALA A 214 10.94 5.15 14.55
N VAL A 215 11.73 4.22 13.99
CA VAL A 215 12.67 3.40 14.76
C VAL A 215 13.79 4.26 15.35
N ASN A 216 14.40 5.13 14.55
CA ASN A 216 15.49 6.00 15.02
C ASN A 216 15.01 6.93 16.14
N ASP A 217 13.81 7.49 16.01
CA ASP A 217 13.25 8.37 17.03
C ASP A 217 12.87 7.59 18.29
N ALA A 218 12.35 6.36 18.15
CA ALA A 218 12.03 5.49 19.28
C ALA A 218 13.30 5.05 20.05
N VAL A 219 14.39 4.71 19.34
CA VAL A 219 15.67 4.35 19.99
C VAL A 219 16.25 5.53 20.76
N LYS A 220 16.21 6.75 20.20
CA LYS A 220 16.61 7.96 20.93
C LYS A 220 15.75 8.20 22.17
N ALA A 221 14.45 8.06 22.03
CA ALA A 221 13.49 8.33 23.11
C ALA A 221 13.53 7.28 24.23
N CYS A 222 13.86 6.03 23.94
CA CYS A 222 13.91 4.97 24.96
C CYS A 222 15.11 5.11 25.93
N GLY A 223 16.12 5.93 25.61
CA GLY A 223 17.28 6.18 26.46
C GLY A 223 18.26 5.01 26.62
N LYS A 224 18.10 3.95 25.82
CA LYS A 224 18.98 2.77 25.82
C LYS A 224 19.92 2.79 24.60
N ASN A 225 21.12 2.29 24.77
CA ASN A 225 22.07 2.12 23.67
C ASN A 225 21.80 0.79 22.95
N ILE A 226 20.90 0.80 21.96
CA ILE A 226 20.51 -0.38 21.20
C ILE A 226 21.09 -0.24 19.79
N PRO A 227 21.95 -1.19 19.34
CA PRO A 227 22.47 -1.18 17.97
C PRO A 227 21.35 -1.30 16.94
N VAL A 228 21.36 -0.42 15.93
CA VAL A 228 20.37 -0.41 14.84
C VAL A 228 21.07 -0.67 13.51
N SER A 229 20.56 -1.59 12.72
CA SER A 229 20.94 -1.77 11.32
C SER A 229 19.75 -1.54 10.41
N VAL A 230 19.93 -0.76 9.33
CA VAL A 230 18.90 -0.47 8.36
C VAL A 230 19.30 -1.04 7.02
N HIS A 231 18.49 -1.95 6.50
CA HIS A 231 18.68 -2.62 5.22
C HIS A 231 17.68 -2.07 4.21
N ILE A 232 18.17 -1.52 3.11
CA ILE A 232 17.35 -0.96 2.03
C ILE A 232 17.27 -2.01 0.92
N ILE A 233 16.03 -2.41 0.60
CA ILE A 233 15.75 -3.44 -0.40
C ILE A 233 15.18 -2.76 -1.64
N GLY A 234 15.72 -3.10 -2.79
CA GLY A 234 15.23 -2.69 -4.09
C GLY A 234 13.89 -3.36 -4.44
N THR A 235 13.15 -2.75 -5.33
CA THR A 235 11.89 -3.35 -5.81
C THR A 235 12.11 -4.61 -6.67
N ASP A 236 13.34 -4.87 -7.08
CA ASP A 236 13.82 -6.12 -7.72
C ASP A 236 14.20 -7.21 -6.72
N GLY A 237 14.21 -6.90 -5.42
CA GLY A 237 14.53 -7.82 -4.34
C GLY A 237 16.01 -7.86 -3.96
N GLU A 238 16.85 -6.96 -4.47
CA GLU A 238 18.26 -6.89 -4.07
C GLU A 238 18.45 -5.99 -2.84
N ILE A 239 19.48 -6.29 -2.03
CA ILE A 239 19.88 -5.42 -0.91
C ILE A 239 20.76 -4.31 -1.48
N LEU A 240 20.24 -3.10 -1.55
CA LEU A 240 20.93 -1.94 -2.10
C LEU A 240 21.95 -1.33 -1.13
N SER A 241 21.63 -1.32 0.15
CA SER A 241 22.54 -0.81 1.19
C SER A 241 22.21 -1.31 2.57
N VAL A 242 23.22 -1.37 3.41
CA VAL A 242 23.12 -1.65 4.86
C VAL A 242 23.78 -0.50 5.60
N LYS A 243 23.04 0.17 6.47
CA LYS A 243 23.52 1.26 7.32
C LYS A 243 23.49 0.78 8.77
N CYS A 244 24.59 0.89 9.48
CA CYS A 244 24.64 0.65 10.92
C CYS A 244 24.69 2.01 11.63
N ALA A 245 23.72 2.26 12.53
CA ALA A 245 23.75 3.39 13.45
C ALA A 245 24.21 2.87 14.83
N GLN A 246 25.20 3.53 15.38
CA GLN A 246 25.67 3.32 16.76
C GLN A 246 24.90 4.24 17.70
#